data_3f8a3e314e681c1b8d50602526ea11ef
#
_entry.id   3f8a3e314e681c1b8d50602526ea11ef
#
_cell.length_a   1.000
_cell.length_b   1.000
_cell.length_c   1.000
_cell.angle_alpha   90.00
_cell.angle_beta   90.00
_cell.angle_gamma   90.00
#
_symmetry.space_group_name_H-M   'P 1'
#
loop_
_entity.id
_entity.type
_entity.pdbx_description
1 polymer ?
#
loop_
_entity_poly.entity_id
_entity_poly.type
_entity_poly.pdbx_seq_one_letter_code
_entity_poly.pdbx_strand_id
1 'polypeptide(L)'
;MQNEDKKNIKSKNNLKVKTVLESIVVGAIAGLIVSLYRLVLKFIAPYEYKAYNFMKENHLWIILGIIVLVIFAYIVGIMVEKNSMISGSGIPQIEGMLKDKFDIKNPFEILIQKFIGGSIAIGAGLSLGIEGPSIQLGAEAAHVYSNATKKGISDKKLLIASAAGAGLAAAFNAPLAGVFFVLEEMYKSFSKMLFLCSIGACVTADLVTWIFFGSKPILEVNLVKSLPAKYYIFVIILGIIVGICGVIYNKTLLKTIKLYKGMKVKLRYRMIIPFMFALFFGITLPQVLGGGDLLINNILINGVAIEFAIVLLISKFILSIVSFASDTPGGILFPLLSLGALVGVAFSGSIASIIGDNNIYVTNFILLGMAGMFSSIVRAPITGLILVCEMSGPKLGLGAVTLVCGISYLIAEVFKCKPIYDSLLDNRLKAMGIEED
;
A
#
# COMPACT_ATOMS: atom_id res chain seq x y z
N MET A 1 9.34 -40.49 32.08
CA MET A 1 8.72 -40.28 30.74
C MET A 1 7.44 -39.42 30.80
N GLN A 2 6.31 -39.85 31.40
CA GLN A 2 5.07 -39.04 31.40
C GLN A 2 5.19 -37.62 32.05
N ASN A 3 6.00 -37.47 33.11
CA ASN A 3 6.21 -36.15 33.75
C ASN A 3 7.13 -35.22 32.99
N GLU A 4 8.10 -35.75 32.26
CA GLU A 4 8.98 -34.96 31.37
C GLU A 4 8.23 -34.50 30.13
N ASP A 5 7.39 -35.34 29.54
CA ASP A 5 6.55 -34.97 28.41
C ASP A 5 5.54 -33.88 28.76
N LYS A 6 4.90 -33.98 29.95
CA LYS A 6 4.00 -32.92 30.47
C LYS A 6 4.74 -31.61 30.73
N LYS A 7 5.97 -31.65 31.23
CA LYS A 7 6.79 -30.48 31.51
C LYS A 7 7.26 -29.81 30.19
N ASN A 8 7.62 -30.61 29.18
CA ASN A 8 7.99 -30.15 27.85
C ASN A 8 6.80 -29.53 27.10
N ILE A 9 5.62 -30.14 27.15
CA ILE A 9 4.37 -29.61 26.56
C ILE A 9 3.99 -28.28 27.21
N LYS A 10 4.05 -28.18 28.55
CA LYS A 10 3.75 -26.97 29.32
C LYS A 10 4.76 -25.83 28.99
N SER A 11 6.05 -26.17 28.90
CA SER A 11 7.09 -25.22 28.49
C SER A 11 6.87 -24.70 27.08
N LYS A 12 6.54 -25.57 26.12
CA LYS A 12 6.26 -25.23 24.73
C LYS A 12 4.99 -24.37 24.56
N ASN A 13 3.96 -24.62 25.37
CA ASN A 13 2.75 -23.82 25.39
C ASN A 13 2.98 -22.44 26.04
N ASN A 14 3.76 -22.35 27.11
CA ASN A 14 4.12 -21.07 27.72
C ASN A 14 4.95 -20.18 26.76
N LEU A 15 5.84 -20.78 25.97
CA LEU A 15 6.62 -20.06 24.97
C LEU A 15 5.70 -19.45 23.90
N LYS A 16 4.69 -20.19 23.42
CA LYS A 16 3.71 -19.70 22.43
C LYS A 16 2.89 -18.53 22.96
N VAL A 17 2.39 -18.62 24.20
CA VAL A 17 1.63 -17.53 24.84
C VAL A 17 2.50 -16.28 24.97
N LYS A 18 3.76 -16.42 25.36
CA LYS A 18 4.71 -15.32 25.48
C LYS A 18 4.90 -14.60 24.15
N THR A 19 5.09 -15.32 23.04
CA THR A 19 5.27 -14.71 21.71
C THR A 19 4.02 -13.95 21.26
N VAL A 20 2.80 -14.45 21.58
CA VAL A 20 1.55 -13.72 21.32
C VAL A 20 1.47 -12.43 22.15
N LEU A 21 1.82 -12.45 23.43
CA LEU A 21 1.86 -11.23 24.26
C LEU A 21 2.89 -10.21 23.73
N GLU A 22 4.04 -10.69 23.27
CA GLU A 22 5.06 -9.83 22.66
C GLU A 22 4.60 -9.25 21.33
N SER A 23 3.75 -9.96 20.57
CA SER A 23 3.16 -9.40 19.35
C SER A 23 2.26 -8.21 19.63
N ILE A 24 1.57 -8.16 20.76
CA ILE A 24 0.81 -7.00 21.23
C ILE A 24 1.76 -5.81 21.46
N VAL A 25 2.91 -6.04 22.11
CA VAL A 25 3.90 -4.98 22.37
C VAL A 25 4.46 -4.41 21.07
N VAL A 26 4.92 -5.27 20.13
CA VAL A 26 5.45 -4.78 18.85
C VAL A 26 4.35 -4.16 17.98
N GLY A 27 3.10 -4.62 18.12
CA GLY A 27 1.94 -3.99 17.51
C GLY A 27 1.70 -2.56 18.01
N ALA A 28 1.78 -2.33 19.33
CA ALA A 28 1.68 -1.00 19.91
C ALA A 28 2.81 -0.07 19.42
N ILE A 29 4.04 -0.56 19.34
CA ILE A 29 5.19 0.20 18.84
C ILE A 29 4.98 0.54 17.36
N ALA A 30 4.59 -0.44 16.54
CA ALA A 30 4.30 -0.23 15.12
C ALA A 30 3.17 0.80 14.92
N GLY A 31 2.07 0.66 15.67
CA GLY A 31 0.94 1.59 15.65
C GLY A 31 1.35 3.02 16.00
N LEU A 32 2.20 3.21 17.01
CA LEU A 32 2.72 4.52 17.39
C LEU A 32 3.58 5.14 16.28
N ILE A 33 4.55 4.38 15.75
CA ILE A 33 5.46 4.87 14.70
C ILE A 33 4.70 5.24 13.43
N VAL A 34 3.75 4.39 13.01
CA VAL A 34 2.94 4.65 11.82
C VAL A 34 1.97 5.81 12.06
N SER A 35 1.41 5.95 13.25
CA SER A 35 0.57 7.11 13.60
C SER A 35 1.37 8.42 13.53
N LEU A 36 2.61 8.44 14.03
CA LEU A 36 3.50 9.58 13.89
C LEU A 36 3.82 9.88 12.42
N TYR A 37 4.08 8.85 11.63
CA TYR A 37 4.32 9.00 10.19
C TYR A 37 3.10 9.62 9.47
N ARG A 38 1.90 9.14 9.75
CA ARG A 38 0.65 9.71 9.25
C ARG A 38 0.43 11.16 9.70
N LEU A 39 0.75 11.49 10.96
CA LEU A 39 0.64 12.87 11.48
C LEU A 39 1.58 13.81 10.73
N VAL A 40 2.84 13.41 10.49
CA VAL A 40 3.79 14.22 9.72
C VAL A 40 3.26 14.48 8.30
N LEU A 41 2.77 13.47 7.62
CA LEU A 41 2.21 13.64 6.27
C LEU A 41 0.92 14.48 6.28
N LYS A 42 0.03 14.27 7.25
CA LYS A 42 -1.16 15.10 7.44
C LYS A 42 -0.82 16.57 7.69
N PHE A 43 0.27 16.83 8.41
CA PHE A 43 0.76 18.19 8.62
C PHE A 43 1.33 18.81 7.34
N ILE A 44 2.03 18.04 6.51
CA ILE A 44 2.65 18.52 5.27
C ILE A 44 1.61 18.79 4.16
N ALA A 45 0.59 17.95 4.02
CA ALA A 45 -0.37 17.98 2.91
C ALA A 45 -1.01 19.35 2.63
N PRO A 46 -1.46 20.16 3.62
CA PRO A 46 -1.98 21.51 3.37
C PRO A 46 -0.95 22.47 2.79
N TYR A 47 0.32 22.33 3.18
CA TYR A 47 1.41 23.17 2.67
C TYR A 47 1.80 22.80 1.26
N GLU A 48 1.81 21.49 0.94
CA GLU A 48 1.99 20.97 -0.41
C GLU A 48 0.96 21.58 -1.35
N TYR A 49 -0.33 21.44 -1.03
CA TYR A 49 -1.42 21.98 -1.84
C TYR A 49 -1.33 23.50 -2.03
N LYS A 50 -1.05 24.25 -0.95
CA LYS A 50 -0.85 25.69 -1.02
C LYS A 50 0.34 26.08 -1.89
N ALA A 51 1.45 25.35 -1.81
CA ALA A 51 2.66 25.63 -2.58
C ALA A 51 2.40 25.44 -4.09
N TYR A 52 1.72 24.37 -4.50
CA TYR A 52 1.38 24.16 -5.91
C TYR A 52 0.36 25.18 -6.44
N ASN A 53 -0.65 25.53 -5.67
CA ASN A 53 -1.60 26.59 -6.05
C ASN A 53 -0.91 27.94 -6.18
N PHE A 54 -0.01 28.29 -5.26
CA PHE A 54 0.74 29.54 -5.31
C PHE A 54 1.65 29.60 -6.56
N MET A 55 2.32 28.49 -6.89
CA MET A 55 3.12 28.39 -8.14
C MET A 55 2.24 28.51 -9.39
N LYS A 56 1.03 28.00 -9.37
CA LYS A 56 0.07 28.12 -10.48
C LYS A 56 -0.34 29.56 -10.74
N GLU A 57 -0.54 30.35 -9.69
CA GLU A 57 -0.92 31.77 -9.78
C GLU A 57 0.28 32.68 -10.11
N ASN A 58 1.48 32.30 -9.68
CA ASN A 58 2.69 33.12 -9.77
C ASN A 58 3.83 32.34 -10.44
N HIS A 59 3.92 32.41 -11.76
CA HIS A 59 4.86 31.60 -12.54
C HIS A 59 6.33 31.78 -12.19
N LEU A 60 6.75 32.92 -11.63
CA LEU A 60 8.13 33.14 -11.16
C LEU A 60 8.51 32.17 -10.03
N TRP A 61 7.53 31.76 -9.20
CA TRP A 61 7.76 30.81 -8.11
C TRP A 61 7.92 29.36 -8.58
N ILE A 62 7.60 29.06 -9.84
CA ILE A 62 7.87 27.73 -10.43
C ILE A 62 9.37 27.45 -10.42
N ILE A 63 10.22 28.46 -10.65
CA ILE A 63 11.68 28.31 -10.64
C ILE A 63 12.15 27.91 -9.23
N LEU A 64 11.62 28.56 -8.19
CA LEU A 64 11.92 28.19 -6.80
C LEU A 64 11.40 26.78 -6.47
N GLY A 65 10.20 26.43 -6.94
CA GLY A 65 9.62 25.09 -6.81
C GLY A 65 10.52 24.03 -7.45
N ILE A 66 11.03 24.27 -8.66
CA ILE A 66 12.00 23.37 -9.32
C ILE A 66 13.23 23.16 -8.43
N ILE A 67 13.82 24.25 -7.92
CA ILE A 67 15.03 24.17 -7.08
C ILE A 67 14.76 23.34 -5.85
N VAL A 68 13.66 23.59 -5.13
CA VAL A 68 13.30 22.85 -3.91
C VAL A 68 13.06 21.38 -4.21
N LEU A 69 12.31 21.06 -5.25
CA LEU A 69 12.02 19.67 -5.62
C LEU A 69 13.27 18.93 -6.11
N VAL A 70 14.19 19.59 -6.81
CA VAL A 70 15.49 19.02 -7.18
C VAL A 70 16.34 18.72 -5.94
N ILE A 71 16.34 19.61 -4.93
CA ILE A 71 17.03 19.37 -3.67
C ILE A 71 16.41 18.16 -2.94
N PHE A 72 15.09 18.06 -2.85
CA PHE A 72 14.40 16.93 -2.24
C PHE A 72 14.71 15.61 -2.98
N ALA A 73 14.64 15.62 -4.32
CA ALA A 73 14.99 14.47 -5.14
C ALA A 73 16.45 14.02 -4.90
N TYR A 74 17.36 14.97 -4.82
CA TYR A 74 18.79 14.70 -4.59
C TYR A 74 19.05 14.12 -3.19
N ILE A 75 18.39 14.66 -2.14
CA ILE A 75 18.50 14.14 -0.76
C ILE A 75 17.98 12.71 -0.70
N VAL A 76 16.75 12.47 -1.19
CA VAL A 76 16.15 11.12 -1.21
C VAL A 76 17.01 10.17 -2.04
N GLY A 77 17.54 10.63 -3.17
CA GLY A 77 18.42 9.85 -4.02
C GLY A 77 19.71 9.42 -3.32
N ILE A 78 20.35 10.31 -2.57
CA ILE A 78 21.54 9.95 -1.74
C ILE A 78 21.17 8.94 -0.66
N MET A 79 20.01 9.10 0.01
CA MET A 79 19.56 8.16 1.04
C MET A 79 19.39 6.76 0.46
N VAL A 80 18.72 6.63 -0.70
CA VAL A 80 18.51 5.33 -1.36
C VAL A 80 19.83 4.75 -1.94
N GLU A 81 20.74 5.57 -2.47
CA GLU A 81 22.06 5.11 -2.91
C GLU A 81 22.90 4.54 -1.76
N LYS A 82 22.85 5.17 -0.58
CA LYS A 82 23.56 4.70 0.60
C LYS A 82 22.93 3.46 1.22
N ASN A 83 21.60 3.39 1.20
CA ASN A 83 20.84 2.30 1.79
C ASN A 83 19.69 1.88 0.88
N SER A 84 19.96 0.92 -0.01
CA SER A 84 18.95 0.42 -0.94
C SER A 84 17.79 -0.31 -0.25
N MET A 85 17.89 -0.62 1.05
CA MET A 85 16.80 -1.25 1.82
C MET A 85 15.61 -0.34 2.02
N ILE A 86 15.76 0.98 1.87
CA ILE A 86 14.63 1.93 1.96
C ILE A 86 13.91 2.16 0.63
N SER A 87 14.38 1.58 -0.50
CA SER A 87 13.79 1.81 -1.83
C SER A 87 12.38 1.25 -1.95
N GLY A 88 11.52 1.92 -2.74
CA GLY A 88 10.17 1.48 -3.08
C GLY A 88 9.28 1.27 -1.85
N SER A 89 8.44 0.24 -1.86
CA SER A 89 7.49 -0.05 -0.78
C SER A 89 8.15 -0.57 0.50
N GLY A 90 9.25 -1.33 0.41
CA GLY A 90 9.83 -2.05 1.53
C GLY A 90 9.26 -3.45 1.74
N ILE A 91 8.13 -3.78 1.11
CA ILE A 91 7.49 -5.11 1.22
C ILE A 91 8.41 -6.22 0.70
N PRO A 92 9.01 -6.13 -0.49
CA PRO A 92 9.94 -7.15 -0.99
C PRO A 92 11.17 -7.34 -0.10
N GLN A 93 11.62 -6.27 0.60
CA GLN A 93 12.72 -6.35 1.53
C GLN A 93 12.38 -7.22 2.75
N ILE A 94 11.22 -6.98 3.35
CA ILE A 94 10.76 -7.77 4.49
C ILE A 94 10.45 -9.19 4.07
N GLU A 95 9.80 -9.39 2.93
CA GLU A 95 9.50 -10.72 2.40
C GLU A 95 10.78 -11.54 2.13
N GLY A 96 11.79 -10.94 1.50
CA GLY A 96 13.07 -11.60 1.24
C GLY A 96 13.80 -12.01 2.53
N MET A 97 13.74 -11.18 3.58
CA MET A 97 14.29 -11.53 4.90
C MET A 97 13.49 -12.66 5.56
N LEU A 98 12.16 -12.64 5.50
CA LEU A 98 11.30 -13.69 6.07
C LEU A 98 11.53 -15.05 5.40
N LYS A 99 11.86 -15.03 4.10
CA LYS A 99 12.19 -16.22 3.28
C LYS A 99 13.67 -16.62 3.37
N ASP A 100 14.47 -16.05 4.28
CA ASP A 100 15.92 -16.32 4.44
C ASP A 100 16.76 -16.08 3.17
N LYS A 101 16.31 -15.21 2.26
CA LYS A 101 17.07 -14.89 1.04
C LYS A 101 18.21 -13.91 1.32
N PHE A 102 18.06 -13.03 2.32
CA PHE A 102 19.09 -12.10 2.81
C PHE A 102 18.74 -11.57 4.20
N ASP A 103 19.75 -11.05 4.91
CA ASP A 103 19.59 -10.43 6.23
C ASP A 103 19.54 -8.91 6.16
N ILE A 104 18.76 -8.31 7.06
CA ILE A 104 18.71 -6.87 7.31
C ILE A 104 19.59 -6.53 8.52
N LYS A 105 20.73 -5.86 8.27
CA LYS A 105 21.76 -5.63 9.29
C LYS A 105 21.43 -4.50 10.27
N ASN A 106 20.93 -3.37 9.79
CA ASN A 106 20.70 -2.14 10.58
C ASN A 106 19.22 -1.72 10.56
N PRO A 107 18.31 -2.44 11.24
CA PRO A 107 16.88 -2.18 11.18
C PRO A 107 16.48 -0.78 11.69
N PHE A 108 17.19 -0.26 12.69
CA PHE A 108 16.91 1.08 13.25
C PHE A 108 17.26 2.19 12.24
N GLU A 109 18.38 2.08 11.54
CA GLU A 109 18.77 3.04 10.51
C GLU A 109 17.77 3.02 9.34
N ILE A 110 17.33 1.84 8.90
CA ILE A 110 16.33 1.68 7.84
C ILE A 110 15.01 2.33 8.26
N LEU A 111 14.56 2.09 9.49
CA LEU A 111 13.34 2.69 10.04
C LEU A 111 13.38 4.22 9.94
N ILE A 112 14.45 4.85 10.43
CA ILE A 112 14.59 6.32 10.39
C ILE A 112 14.66 6.83 8.95
N GLN A 113 15.50 6.20 8.12
CA GLN A 113 15.66 6.63 6.72
C GLN A 113 14.38 6.41 5.91
N LYS A 114 13.63 5.32 6.15
CA LYS A 114 12.35 5.07 5.48
C LYS A 114 11.31 6.12 5.88
N PHE A 115 11.25 6.45 7.18
CA PHE A 115 10.36 7.48 7.70
C PHE A 115 10.64 8.84 7.04
N ILE A 116 11.89 9.28 7.03
CA ILE A 116 12.29 10.60 6.49
C ILE A 116 12.13 10.61 4.96
N GLY A 117 12.70 9.61 4.26
CA GLY A 117 12.67 9.55 2.79
C GLY A 117 11.25 9.44 2.24
N GLY A 118 10.39 8.65 2.89
CA GLY A 118 8.98 8.55 2.55
C GLY A 118 8.20 9.84 2.81
N SER A 119 8.48 10.52 3.94
CA SER A 119 7.86 11.81 4.24
C SER A 119 8.22 12.89 3.22
N ILE A 120 9.48 12.96 2.79
CA ILE A 120 9.91 13.90 1.76
C ILE A 120 9.25 13.58 0.42
N ALA A 121 9.26 12.31 0.01
CA ALA A 121 8.76 11.90 -1.31
C ALA A 121 7.24 12.09 -1.43
N ILE A 122 6.47 11.60 -0.45
CA ILE A 122 5.00 11.73 -0.45
C ILE A 122 4.61 13.18 -0.22
N GLY A 123 5.28 13.88 0.70
CA GLY A 123 5.03 15.29 0.98
C GLY A 123 5.43 16.25 -0.13
N ALA A 124 6.22 15.80 -1.11
CA ALA A 124 6.50 16.53 -2.35
C ALA A 124 5.47 16.27 -3.46
N GLY A 125 4.41 15.51 -3.18
CA GLY A 125 3.32 15.22 -4.13
C GLY A 125 3.54 14.02 -5.04
N LEU A 126 4.57 13.20 -4.83
CA LEU A 126 4.73 11.97 -5.62
C LEU A 126 3.54 11.05 -5.41
N SER A 127 3.07 10.40 -6.48
CA SER A 127 1.96 9.44 -6.37
C SER A 127 2.42 8.12 -5.76
N LEU A 128 2.60 8.17 -4.45
CA LEU A 128 3.08 7.08 -3.59
C LEU A 128 2.19 6.99 -2.35
N GLY A 129 1.88 5.78 -1.93
CA GLY A 129 1.08 5.51 -0.75
C GLY A 129 1.94 5.36 0.52
N ILE A 130 1.31 5.59 1.65
CA ILE A 130 1.91 5.48 2.99
C ILE A 130 2.07 4.02 3.45
N GLU A 131 1.32 3.10 2.88
CA GLU A 131 1.15 1.72 3.35
C GLU A 131 2.44 0.89 3.25
N GLY A 132 3.13 0.95 2.12
CA GLY A 132 4.41 0.26 1.95
C GLY A 132 5.45 0.68 2.99
N PRO A 133 5.74 1.98 3.13
CA PRO A 133 6.55 2.47 4.24
C PRO A 133 6.05 2.02 5.61
N SER A 134 4.74 2.06 5.88
CA SER A 134 4.16 1.67 7.17
C SER A 134 4.39 0.20 7.49
N ILE A 135 4.25 -0.70 6.50
CA ILE A 135 4.57 -2.12 6.63
C ILE A 135 6.05 -2.30 7.01
N GLN A 136 6.95 -1.61 6.32
CA GLN A 136 8.38 -1.69 6.61
C GLN A 136 8.71 -1.07 7.97
N LEU A 137 8.15 0.08 8.32
CA LEU A 137 8.35 0.74 9.62
C LEU A 137 7.93 -0.18 10.77
N GLY A 138 6.76 -0.83 10.66
CA GLY A 138 6.28 -1.81 11.64
C GLY A 138 7.23 -3.02 11.75
N ALA A 139 7.62 -3.59 10.62
CA ALA A 139 8.54 -4.72 10.56
C ALA A 139 9.91 -4.41 11.19
N GLU A 140 10.51 -3.25 10.82
CA GLU A 140 11.82 -2.85 11.34
C GLU A 140 11.76 -2.50 12.83
N ALA A 141 10.66 -1.94 13.33
CA ALA A 141 10.44 -1.72 14.76
C ALA A 141 10.45 -3.03 15.55
N ALA A 142 9.74 -4.05 15.06
CA ALA A 142 9.78 -5.39 15.65
C ALA A 142 11.15 -6.07 15.51
N HIS A 143 11.86 -5.80 14.43
CA HIS A 143 13.23 -6.28 14.22
C HIS A 143 14.19 -5.71 15.28
N VAL A 144 14.13 -4.39 15.52
CA VAL A 144 14.88 -3.71 16.59
C VAL A 144 14.52 -4.31 17.97
N TYR A 145 13.23 -4.45 18.26
CA TYR A 145 12.75 -5.07 19.50
C TYR A 145 13.27 -6.50 19.68
N SER A 146 13.20 -7.31 18.62
CA SER A 146 13.63 -8.71 18.65
C SER A 146 15.15 -8.85 18.88
N ASN A 147 15.95 -7.96 18.30
CA ASN A 147 17.40 -7.92 18.51
C ASN A 147 17.72 -7.49 19.95
N ALA A 148 17.07 -6.45 20.46
CA ALA A 148 17.28 -5.97 21.84
C ALA A 148 16.88 -7.03 22.89
N THR A 149 15.83 -7.81 22.63
CA THR A 149 15.36 -8.88 23.51
C THR A 149 15.95 -10.24 23.20
N LYS A 150 16.93 -10.33 22.27
CA LYS A 150 17.66 -11.55 21.89
C LYS A 150 16.74 -12.72 21.54
N LYS A 151 15.75 -12.49 20.68
CA LYS A 151 14.81 -13.51 20.24
C LYS A 151 15.44 -14.59 19.38
N GLY A 152 14.94 -15.81 19.51
CA GLY A 152 15.27 -16.90 18.58
C GLY A 152 14.72 -16.60 17.18
N ILE A 153 15.32 -17.20 16.15
CA ILE A 153 15.02 -16.93 14.73
C ILE A 153 13.52 -17.06 14.42
N SER A 154 12.88 -18.13 14.91
CA SER A 154 11.45 -18.39 14.66
C SER A 154 10.54 -17.31 15.27
N ASP A 155 10.76 -16.95 16.55
CA ASP A 155 9.96 -15.91 17.22
C ASP A 155 10.22 -14.54 16.61
N LYS A 156 11.46 -14.23 16.26
CA LYS A 156 11.84 -13.01 15.56
C LYS A 156 11.06 -12.84 14.26
N LYS A 157 10.99 -13.87 13.41
CA LYS A 157 10.24 -13.84 12.15
C LYS A 157 8.74 -13.64 12.38
N LEU A 158 8.15 -14.34 13.37
CA LEU A 158 6.74 -14.18 13.73
C LEU A 158 6.43 -12.74 14.16
N LEU A 159 7.26 -12.16 15.03
CA LEU A 159 7.09 -10.77 15.49
C LEU A 159 7.24 -9.75 14.36
N ILE A 160 8.25 -9.91 13.50
CA ILE A 160 8.47 -9.01 12.36
C ILE A 160 7.31 -9.07 11.37
N ALA A 161 6.86 -10.28 11.01
CA ALA A 161 5.73 -10.44 10.10
C ALA A 161 4.43 -9.87 10.68
N SER A 162 4.15 -10.15 11.97
CA SER A 162 2.96 -9.62 12.65
C SER A 162 2.99 -8.10 12.74
N ALA A 163 4.15 -7.50 13.01
CA ALA A 163 4.31 -6.05 13.06
C ALA A 163 4.30 -5.39 11.67
N ALA A 164 4.68 -6.11 10.61
CA ALA A 164 4.45 -5.66 9.23
C ALA A 164 2.95 -5.50 8.95
N GLY A 165 2.14 -6.51 9.32
CA GLY A 165 0.68 -6.43 9.25
C GLY A 165 0.10 -5.31 10.14
N ALA A 166 0.65 -5.11 11.34
CA ALA A 166 0.30 -4.02 12.24
C ALA A 166 0.58 -2.63 11.61
N GLY A 167 1.66 -2.51 10.84
CA GLY A 167 1.96 -1.31 10.06
C GLY A 167 0.89 -1.03 8.99
N LEU A 168 0.41 -2.06 8.29
CA LEU A 168 -0.71 -1.94 7.35
C LEU A 168 -2.01 -1.58 8.07
N ALA A 169 -2.31 -2.25 9.18
CA ALA A 169 -3.50 -1.99 10.00
C ALA A 169 -3.55 -0.53 10.46
N ALA A 170 -2.44 0.00 10.97
CA ALA A 170 -2.33 1.39 11.39
C ALA A 170 -2.40 2.39 10.23
N ALA A 171 -1.93 2.01 9.03
CA ALA A 171 -2.00 2.86 7.85
C ALA A 171 -3.45 3.05 7.35
N PHE A 172 -4.28 2.00 7.46
CA PHE A 172 -5.61 1.95 6.88
C PHE A 172 -6.77 1.92 7.88
N ASN A 173 -6.53 1.93 9.21
CA ASN A 173 -7.52 1.61 10.24
C ASN A 173 -8.25 0.28 9.90
N ALA A 174 -7.47 -0.72 9.49
CA ALA A 174 -7.98 -1.98 8.93
C ALA A 174 -7.22 -3.17 9.53
N PRO A 175 -7.53 -3.56 10.78
CA PRO A 175 -6.78 -4.58 11.51
C PRO A 175 -6.89 -5.97 10.88
N LEU A 176 -8.05 -6.39 10.39
CA LEU A 176 -8.21 -7.69 9.75
C LEU A 176 -7.50 -7.74 8.40
N ALA A 177 -7.52 -6.65 7.62
CA ALA A 177 -6.75 -6.57 6.38
C ALA A 177 -5.24 -6.74 6.65
N GLY A 178 -4.72 -6.15 7.72
CA GLY A 178 -3.33 -6.35 8.16
C GLY A 178 -3.02 -7.81 8.47
N VAL A 179 -3.91 -8.51 9.18
CA VAL A 179 -3.77 -9.95 9.49
C VAL A 179 -3.73 -10.78 8.20
N PHE A 180 -4.70 -10.58 7.31
CA PHE A 180 -4.77 -11.38 6.07
C PHE A 180 -3.64 -11.05 5.10
N PHE A 181 -3.18 -9.80 5.05
CA PHE A 181 -2.00 -9.43 4.28
C PHE A 181 -0.74 -10.22 4.69
N VAL A 182 -0.53 -10.41 5.98
CA VAL A 182 0.59 -11.22 6.48
C VAL A 182 0.46 -12.68 6.04
N LEU A 183 -0.74 -13.24 6.13
CA LEU A 183 -0.99 -14.66 5.82
C LEU A 183 -0.97 -14.93 4.31
N GLU A 184 -1.62 -14.07 3.53
CA GLU A 184 -1.86 -14.28 2.10
C GLU A 184 -0.70 -13.80 1.24
N GLU A 185 -0.07 -12.65 1.57
CA GLU A 185 0.97 -12.05 0.77
C GLU A 185 2.37 -12.28 1.32
N MET A 186 2.61 -11.98 2.60
CA MET A 186 3.98 -12.00 3.12
C MET A 186 4.51 -13.40 3.43
N TYR A 187 3.68 -14.24 4.07
CA TYR A 187 4.06 -15.61 4.45
C TYR A 187 3.57 -16.65 3.45
N LYS A 188 2.49 -16.34 2.72
CA LYS A 188 1.80 -17.25 1.77
C LYS A 188 1.44 -18.59 2.40
N SER A 189 1.17 -18.58 3.72
CA SER A 189 0.79 -19.76 4.49
C SER A 189 -0.07 -19.39 5.70
N PHE A 190 -1.04 -20.25 6.04
CA PHE A 190 -1.96 -20.06 7.16
C PHE A 190 -1.50 -20.85 8.37
N SER A 191 -0.58 -20.27 9.14
CA SER A 191 -0.15 -20.84 10.42
C SER A 191 -1.01 -20.30 11.58
N LYS A 192 -1.50 -21.19 12.45
CA LYS A 192 -2.29 -20.81 13.65
C LYS A 192 -1.52 -19.84 14.54
N MET A 193 -0.21 -20.04 14.69
CA MET A 193 0.62 -19.18 15.52
C MET A 193 0.81 -17.80 14.93
N LEU A 194 1.08 -17.74 13.61
CA LEU A 194 1.19 -16.49 12.84
C LEU A 194 -0.13 -15.72 12.89
N PHE A 195 -1.27 -16.40 12.72
CA PHE A 195 -2.60 -15.79 12.80
C PHE A 195 -2.84 -15.13 14.18
N LEU A 196 -2.57 -15.83 15.28
CA LEU A 196 -2.75 -15.29 16.64
C LEU A 196 -1.82 -14.10 16.91
N CYS A 197 -0.55 -14.19 16.52
CA CYS A 197 0.39 -13.08 16.67
C CYS A 197 -0.03 -11.88 15.81
N SER A 198 -0.47 -12.11 14.56
CA SER A 198 -0.92 -11.04 13.68
C SER A 198 -2.18 -10.34 14.19
N ILE A 199 -3.16 -11.10 14.75
CA ILE A 199 -4.33 -10.49 15.41
C ILE A 199 -3.87 -9.61 16.57
N GLY A 200 -3.03 -10.14 17.47
CA GLY A 200 -2.53 -9.38 18.62
C GLY A 200 -1.84 -8.08 18.21
N ALA A 201 -0.97 -8.14 17.19
CA ALA A 201 -0.24 -6.99 16.70
C ALA A 201 -1.15 -5.98 15.96
N CYS A 202 -1.96 -6.45 15.00
CA CYS A 202 -2.78 -5.58 14.15
C CYS A 202 -3.89 -4.86 14.93
N VAL A 203 -4.61 -5.57 15.80
CA VAL A 203 -5.65 -4.96 16.64
C VAL A 203 -5.05 -3.93 17.58
N THR A 204 -3.91 -4.25 18.22
CA THR A 204 -3.26 -3.29 19.13
C THR A 204 -2.75 -2.05 18.38
N ALA A 205 -2.19 -2.22 17.19
CA ALA A 205 -1.75 -1.09 16.37
C ALA A 205 -2.92 -0.18 15.97
N ASP A 206 -4.05 -0.77 15.60
CA ASP A 206 -5.27 -0.03 15.27
C ASP A 206 -5.82 0.74 16.48
N LEU A 207 -5.88 0.11 17.66
CA LEU A 207 -6.27 0.78 18.91
C LEU A 207 -5.37 1.96 19.25
N VAL A 208 -4.05 1.83 19.05
CA VAL A 208 -3.11 2.96 19.22
C VAL A 208 -3.40 4.06 18.20
N THR A 209 -3.69 3.69 16.95
CA THR A 209 -4.03 4.65 15.89
C THR A 209 -5.32 5.42 16.21
N TRP A 210 -6.30 4.81 16.86
CA TRP A 210 -7.54 5.48 17.27
C TRP A 210 -7.31 6.64 18.25
N ILE A 211 -6.24 6.60 19.04
CA ILE A 211 -5.88 7.70 19.94
C ILE A 211 -5.59 8.99 19.13
N PHE A 212 -5.02 8.87 17.93
CA PHE A 212 -4.60 9.99 17.09
C PHE A 212 -5.65 10.38 16.04
N PHE A 213 -6.38 9.41 15.48
CA PHE A 213 -7.25 9.61 14.31
C PHE A 213 -8.71 9.22 14.55
N GLY A 214 -9.02 8.62 15.71
CA GLY A 214 -10.34 8.06 16.00
C GLY A 214 -10.60 6.73 15.30
N SER A 215 -11.77 6.14 15.57
CA SER A 215 -12.18 4.81 15.09
C SER A 215 -12.97 4.84 13.77
N LYS A 216 -13.05 6.00 13.10
CA LYS A 216 -13.82 6.12 11.85
C LYS A 216 -13.08 5.43 10.69
N PRO A 217 -13.81 4.80 9.76
CA PRO A 217 -13.25 4.35 8.50
C PRO A 217 -12.52 5.49 7.77
N ILE A 218 -11.49 5.15 7.00
CA ILE A 218 -10.69 6.16 6.27
C ILE A 218 -11.50 6.78 5.12
N LEU A 219 -12.37 5.98 4.50
CA LEU A 219 -13.22 6.46 3.41
C LEU A 219 -14.55 6.96 3.95
N GLU A 220 -14.89 8.20 3.62
CA GLU A 220 -16.16 8.80 3.99
C GLU A 220 -17.28 8.34 3.03
N VAL A 221 -17.90 7.21 3.35
CA VAL A 221 -18.95 6.63 2.52
C VAL A 221 -20.32 6.92 3.14
N ASN A 222 -21.10 7.79 2.52
CA ASN A 222 -22.38 8.22 3.06
C ASN A 222 -23.45 7.12 3.02
N LEU A 223 -23.60 6.39 1.92
CA LEU A 223 -24.59 5.33 1.75
C LEU A 223 -24.10 4.28 0.73
N VAL A 224 -23.98 3.03 1.19
CA VAL A 224 -23.89 1.89 0.28
C VAL A 224 -25.22 1.16 0.31
N LYS A 225 -25.91 1.16 -0.81
CA LYS A 225 -27.16 0.38 -0.97
C LYS A 225 -26.79 -1.08 -1.27
N SER A 226 -27.59 -2.02 -0.78
CA SER A 226 -27.46 -3.42 -1.17
C SER A 226 -27.63 -3.56 -2.69
N LEU A 227 -26.64 -4.20 -3.34
CA LEU A 227 -26.68 -4.40 -4.80
C LEU A 227 -27.65 -5.53 -5.16
N PRO A 228 -28.72 -5.26 -5.94
CA PRO A 228 -29.66 -6.31 -6.36
C PRO A 228 -29.01 -7.36 -7.25
N ALA A 229 -29.52 -8.59 -7.23
CA ALA A 229 -28.98 -9.71 -7.99
C ALA A 229 -28.82 -9.43 -9.51
N LYS A 230 -29.72 -8.66 -10.10
CA LYS A 230 -29.65 -8.27 -11.53
C LYS A 230 -28.38 -7.50 -11.89
N TYR A 231 -27.72 -6.84 -10.93
CA TYR A 231 -26.48 -6.08 -11.15
C TYR A 231 -25.21 -6.95 -11.05
N TYR A 232 -25.31 -8.22 -10.63
CA TYR A 232 -24.14 -9.07 -10.49
C TYR A 232 -23.45 -9.36 -11.83
N ILE A 233 -24.19 -9.32 -12.96
CA ILE A 233 -23.57 -9.39 -14.28
C ILE A 233 -22.58 -8.24 -14.51
N PHE A 234 -22.89 -7.04 -14.04
CA PHE A 234 -22.00 -5.89 -14.15
C PHE A 234 -20.80 -6.00 -13.21
N VAL A 235 -20.95 -6.67 -12.05
CA VAL A 235 -19.83 -6.99 -11.17
C VAL A 235 -18.84 -7.92 -11.88
N ILE A 236 -19.33 -8.90 -12.63
CA ILE A 236 -18.50 -9.80 -13.45
C ILE A 236 -17.73 -8.99 -14.51
N ILE A 237 -18.44 -8.15 -15.26
CA ILE A 237 -17.83 -7.31 -16.31
C ILE A 237 -16.78 -6.36 -15.71
N LEU A 238 -17.11 -5.69 -14.59
CA LEU A 238 -16.14 -4.85 -13.89
C LEU A 238 -14.91 -5.64 -13.43
N GLY A 239 -15.10 -6.87 -12.89
CA GLY A 239 -14.00 -7.75 -12.49
C GLY A 239 -13.04 -8.06 -13.63
N ILE A 240 -13.59 -8.30 -14.84
CA ILE A 240 -12.78 -8.51 -16.05
C ILE A 240 -12.01 -7.24 -16.42
N ILE A 241 -12.67 -6.09 -16.42
CA ILE A 241 -12.05 -4.80 -16.79
C ILE A 241 -10.92 -4.45 -15.82
N VAL A 242 -11.17 -4.47 -14.50
CA VAL A 242 -10.13 -4.15 -13.50
C VAL A 242 -9.03 -5.21 -13.48
N GLY A 243 -9.35 -6.47 -13.78
CA GLY A 243 -8.38 -7.53 -13.98
C GLY A 243 -7.38 -7.20 -15.10
N ILE A 244 -7.88 -6.77 -16.26
CA ILE A 244 -7.07 -6.35 -17.41
C ILE A 244 -6.27 -5.08 -17.07
N CYS A 245 -6.90 -4.09 -16.44
CA CYS A 245 -6.22 -2.86 -16.00
C CYS A 245 -5.05 -3.16 -15.06
N GLY A 246 -5.22 -4.12 -14.12
CA GLY A 246 -4.15 -4.55 -13.23
C GLY A 246 -2.98 -5.22 -13.96
N VAL A 247 -3.26 -6.07 -14.95
CA VAL A 247 -2.22 -6.67 -15.80
C VAL A 247 -1.44 -5.60 -16.56
N ILE A 248 -2.13 -4.60 -17.12
CA ILE A 248 -1.51 -3.48 -17.82
C ILE A 248 -0.62 -2.69 -16.84
N TYR A 249 -1.12 -2.41 -15.64
CA TYR A 249 -0.35 -1.70 -14.61
C TYR A 249 0.94 -2.44 -14.26
N ASN A 250 0.86 -3.73 -13.90
CA ASN A 250 2.02 -4.53 -13.52
C ASN A 250 3.07 -4.59 -14.64
N LYS A 251 2.65 -4.90 -15.87
CA LYS A 251 3.56 -4.97 -17.02
C LYS A 251 4.23 -3.63 -17.30
N THR A 252 3.47 -2.53 -17.23
CA THR A 252 3.99 -1.18 -17.48
C THR A 252 4.96 -0.76 -16.38
N LEU A 253 4.61 -1.01 -15.11
CA LEU A 253 5.47 -0.71 -13.97
C LEU A 253 6.82 -1.45 -14.07
N LEU A 254 6.79 -2.77 -14.30
CA LEU A 254 8.01 -3.58 -14.41
C LEU A 254 8.86 -3.15 -15.63
N LYS A 255 8.22 -2.76 -16.74
CA LYS A 255 8.93 -2.20 -17.91
C LYS A 255 9.60 -0.85 -17.56
N THR A 256 8.89 0.02 -16.85
CA THR A 256 9.40 1.33 -16.45
C THR A 256 10.56 1.19 -15.45
N ILE A 257 10.49 0.25 -14.51
CA ILE A 257 11.61 -0.07 -13.61
C ILE A 257 12.86 -0.47 -14.42
N LYS A 258 12.69 -1.32 -15.45
CA LYS A 258 13.80 -1.70 -16.34
C LYS A 258 14.37 -0.50 -17.09
N LEU A 259 13.53 0.42 -17.55
CA LEU A 259 13.97 1.66 -18.19
C LEU A 259 14.80 2.54 -17.24
N TYR A 260 14.32 2.76 -16.01
CA TYR A 260 15.07 3.51 -15.00
C TYR A 260 16.43 2.86 -14.68
N LYS A 261 16.47 1.53 -14.51
CA LYS A 261 17.73 0.79 -14.26
C LYS A 261 18.68 0.83 -15.45
N GLY A 262 18.18 0.92 -16.66
CA GLY A 262 18.96 1.05 -17.89
C GLY A 262 19.58 2.44 -18.11
N MET A 263 19.16 3.46 -17.38
CA MET A 263 19.73 4.80 -17.48
C MET A 263 21.18 4.84 -16.97
N LYS A 264 22.12 5.29 -17.78
CA LYS A 264 23.54 5.45 -17.41
C LYS A 264 23.77 6.70 -16.53
N VAL A 265 22.89 6.94 -15.56
CA VAL A 265 22.89 8.09 -14.65
C VAL A 265 22.76 7.59 -13.22
N LYS A 266 23.51 8.20 -12.28
CA LYS A 266 23.42 7.84 -10.84
C LYS A 266 21.98 8.02 -10.37
N LEU A 267 21.56 7.15 -9.43
CA LEU A 267 20.19 7.12 -8.90
C LEU A 267 19.73 8.48 -8.39
N ARG A 268 20.60 9.23 -7.69
CA ARG A 268 20.31 10.56 -7.16
C ARG A 268 19.86 11.59 -8.22
N TYR A 269 20.33 11.45 -9.45
CA TYR A 269 19.92 12.35 -10.54
C TYR A 269 18.68 11.84 -11.24
N ARG A 270 18.51 10.52 -11.42
CA ARG A 270 17.29 9.97 -12.04
C ARG A 270 16.05 10.15 -11.17
N MET A 271 16.21 10.30 -9.85
CA MET A 271 15.10 10.67 -8.95
C MET A 271 14.52 12.05 -9.20
N ILE A 272 15.20 12.94 -9.90
CA ILE A 272 14.64 14.24 -10.31
C ILE A 272 13.41 14.06 -11.20
N ILE A 273 13.39 13.00 -12.03
CA ILE A 273 12.30 12.75 -12.97
C ILE A 273 10.92 12.70 -12.29
N PRO A 274 10.64 11.82 -11.29
CA PRO A 274 9.33 11.78 -10.66
C PRO A 274 8.96 13.07 -9.93
N PHE A 275 9.92 13.81 -9.36
CA PHE A 275 9.66 15.10 -8.72
C PHE A 275 9.25 16.17 -9.76
N MET A 276 9.83 16.13 -10.95
CA MET A 276 9.40 17.04 -12.04
C MET A 276 8.02 16.67 -12.60
N PHE A 277 7.68 15.37 -12.65
CA PHE A 277 6.31 14.94 -12.95
C PHE A 277 5.32 15.40 -11.88
N ALA A 278 5.69 15.31 -10.59
CA ALA A 278 4.89 15.84 -9.50
C ALA A 278 4.68 17.36 -9.63
N LEU A 279 5.71 18.11 -9.99
CA LEU A 279 5.59 19.55 -10.26
C LEU A 279 4.60 19.81 -11.41
N PHE A 280 4.76 19.11 -12.53
CA PHE A 280 3.89 19.28 -13.70
C PHE A 280 2.42 19.02 -13.34
N PHE A 281 2.13 17.87 -12.71
CA PHE A 281 0.77 17.55 -12.30
C PHE A 281 0.28 18.44 -11.15
N GLY A 282 1.15 18.84 -10.24
CA GLY A 282 0.80 19.75 -9.13
C GLY A 282 0.28 21.10 -9.62
N ILE A 283 0.83 21.61 -10.71
CA ILE A 283 0.38 22.86 -11.32
C ILE A 283 -0.87 22.63 -12.20
N THR A 284 -0.93 21.52 -12.95
CA THR A 284 -1.98 21.29 -13.96
C THR A 284 -3.19 20.54 -13.41
N LEU A 285 -2.95 19.50 -12.60
CA LEU A 285 -3.98 18.57 -12.14
C LEU A 285 -3.66 18.07 -10.71
N PRO A 286 -3.70 18.95 -9.67
CA PRO A 286 -3.25 18.63 -8.33
C PRO A 286 -3.99 17.46 -7.66
N GLN A 287 -5.18 17.11 -8.15
CA GLN A 287 -5.97 15.99 -7.64
C GLN A 287 -5.28 14.63 -7.75
N VAL A 288 -4.29 14.46 -8.65
CA VAL A 288 -3.59 13.19 -8.85
C VAL A 288 -2.35 13.04 -7.96
N LEU A 289 -1.97 14.06 -7.20
CA LEU A 289 -0.83 14.02 -6.29
C LEU A 289 -1.07 13.06 -5.10
N GLY A 290 0.02 12.74 -4.41
CA GLY A 290 0.02 11.91 -3.21
C GLY A 290 -0.52 10.49 -3.42
N GLY A 291 -0.91 9.80 -2.37
CA GLY A 291 -1.41 8.41 -2.41
C GLY A 291 -2.70 8.25 -3.21
N GLY A 292 -3.63 9.17 -3.07
CA GLY A 292 -4.94 9.13 -3.71
C GLY A 292 -6.11 8.98 -2.74
N ASP A 293 -5.85 8.98 -1.43
CA ASP A 293 -6.89 8.97 -0.38
C ASP A 293 -7.80 10.20 -0.48
N LEU A 294 -7.24 11.38 -0.67
CA LEU A 294 -8.00 12.62 -0.91
C LEU A 294 -8.82 12.54 -2.21
N LEU A 295 -8.24 11.98 -3.27
CA LEU A 295 -8.94 11.79 -4.55
C LEU A 295 -10.14 10.86 -4.39
N ILE A 296 -9.95 9.70 -3.74
CA ILE A 296 -11.02 8.73 -3.51
C ILE A 296 -12.15 9.36 -2.68
N ASN A 297 -11.82 10.03 -1.56
CA ASN A 297 -12.81 10.68 -0.71
C ASN A 297 -13.57 11.79 -1.47
N ASN A 298 -12.86 12.60 -2.26
CA ASN A 298 -13.52 13.64 -3.07
C ASN A 298 -14.49 13.03 -4.10
N ILE A 299 -14.11 11.93 -4.75
CA ILE A 299 -14.98 11.20 -5.69
C ILE A 299 -16.21 10.63 -4.98
N LEU A 300 -16.05 10.06 -3.78
CA LEU A 300 -17.14 9.46 -3.01
C LEU A 300 -18.15 10.49 -2.48
N ILE A 301 -17.67 11.70 -2.13
CA ILE A 301 -18.49 12.77 -1.55
C ILE A 301 -19.15 13.61 -2.65
N ASN A 302 -18.37 14.08 -3.62
CA ASN A 302 -18.80 15.09 -4.59
C ASN A 302 -19.15 14.48 -5.96
N GLY A 303 -18.76 13.22 -6.21
CA GLY A 303 -18.83 12.63 -7.54
C GLY A 303 -17.78 13.25 -8.50
N VAL A 304 -17.74 12.74 -9.70
CA VAL A 304 -16.90 13.26 -10.78
C VAL A 304 -17.50 12.89 -12.13
N ALA A 305 -17.42 13.80 -13.12
CA ALA A 305 -17.86 13.54 -14.49
C ALA A 305 -16.98 12.45 -15.13
N ILE A 306 -17.58 11.61 -15.98
CA ILE A 306 -16.91 10.45 -16.58
C ILE A 306 -15.66 10.86 -17.37
N GLU A 307 -15.80 11.91 -18.18
CA GLU A 307 -14.72 12.45 -19.02
C GLU A 307 -13.52 12.88 -18.15
N PHE A 308 -13.80 13.57 -17.05
CA PHE A 308 -12.77 14.01 -16.12
C PHE A 308 -12.18 12.84 -15.31
N ALA A 309 -12.99 11.84 -14.96
CA ALA A 309 -12.49 10.61 -14.32
C ALA A 309 -11.47 9.87 -15.21
N ILE A 310 -11.68 9.85 -16.54
CA ILE A 310 -10.73 9.25 -17.48
C ILE A 310 -9.42 10.06 -17.53
N VAL A 311 -9.49 11.38 -17.52
CA VAL A 311 -8.29 12.24 -17.46
C VAL A 311 -7.51 11.99 -16.16
N LEU A 312 -8.21 11.93 -15.02
CA LEU A 312 -7.62 11.62 -13.73
C LEU A 312 -6.99 10.20 -13.72
N LEU A 313 -7.67 9.22 -14.31
CA LEU A 313 -7.19 7.83 -14.40
C LEU A 313 -5.85 7.75 -15.15
N ILE A 314 -5.77 8.35 -16.34
CA ILE A 314 -4.55 8.34 -17.16
C ILE A 314 -3.43 9.09 -16.44
N SER A 315 -3.72 10.27 -15.90
CA SER A 315 -2.74 11.10 -15.20
C SER A 315 -2.21 10.41 -13.93
N LYS A 316 -3.11 9.82 -13.13
CA LYS A 316 -2.76 9.06 -11.92
C LYS A 316 -1.94 7.81 -12.25
N PHE A 317 -2.30 7.10 -13.33
CA PHE A 317 -1.56 5.94 -13.82
C PHE A 317 -0.12 6.32 -14.18
N ILE A 318 0.08 7.38 -14.97
CA ILE A 318 1.41 7.84 -15.37
C ILE A 318 2.23 8.26 -14.15
N LEU A 319 1.67 9.13 -13.29
CA LEU A 319 2.39 9.66 -12.14
C LEU A 319 2.75 8.55 -11.13
N SER A 320 1.83 7.59 -10.89
CA SER A 320 2.08 6.45 -10.01
C SER A 320 3.23 5.56 -10.51
N ILE A 321 3.22 5.21 -11.80
CA ILE A 321 4.28 4.39 -12.40
C ILE A 321 5.63 5.10 -12.36
N VAL A 322 5.68 6.37 -12.77
CA VAL A 322 6.93 7.16 -12.79
C VAL A 322 7.48 7.34 -11.37
N SER A 323 6.60 7.62 -10.40
CA SER A 323 6.99 7.78 -9.00
C SER A 323 7.58 6.51 -8.40
N PHE A 324 6.90 5.37 -8.55
CA PHE A 324 7.34 4.13 -7.93
C PHE A 324 8.54 3.49 -8.63
N ALA A 325 8.58 3.55 -9.97
CA ALA A 325 9.66 2.94 -10.76
C ALA A 325 11.04 3.56 -10.53
N SER A 326 11.09 4.75 -9.92
CA SER A 326 12.34 5.48 -9.65
C SER A 326 13.11 4.98 -8.41
N ASP A 327 12.64 3.95 -7.72
CA ASP A 327 13.15 3.47 -6.43
C ASP A 327 12.85 4.42 -5.24
N THR A 328 12.01 5.43 -5.41
CA THR A 328 11.63 6.38 -4.36
C THR A 328 10.90 5.67 -3.21
N PRO A 329 11.23 5.95 -1.92
CA PRO A 329 10.55 5.36 -0.78
C PRO A 329 9.05 5.70 -0.75
N GLY A 330 8.18 4.70 -0.89
CA GLY A 330 6.72 4.86 -0.91
C GLY A 330 6.02 3.61 -1.41
N GLY A 331 4.72 3.49 -1.15
CA GLY A 331 3.89 2.34 -1.53
C GLY A 331 3.12 2.56 -2.84
N ILE A 332 2.51 1.48 -3.34
CA ILE A 332 1.66 1.51 -4.53
C ILE A 332 0.18 1.25 -4.22
N LEU A 333 -0.18 0.80 -3.00
CA LEU A 333 -1.54 0.30 -2.70
C LEU A 333 -2.59 1.41 -2.81
N PHE A 334 -2.42 2.58 -2.18
CA PHE A 334 -3.36 3.69 -2.36
C PHE A 334 -3.45 4.18 -3.81
N PRO A 335 -2.33 4.39 -4.54
CA PRO A 335 -2.40 4.64 -5.98
C PRO A 335 -3.23 3.60 -6.74
N LEU A 336 -3.07 2.30 -6.44
CA LEU A 336 -3.86 1.22 -7.06
C LEU A 336 -5.35 1.33 -6.72
N LEU A 337 -5.69 1.57 -5.45
CA LEU A 337 -7.07 1.76 -5.02
C LEU A 337 -7.70 2.96 -5.73
N SER A 338 -6.97 4.08 -5.87
CA SER A 338 -7.47 5.26 -6.58
C SER A 338 -7.70 5.01 -8.08
N LEU A 339 -6.84 4.22 -8.73
CA LEU A 339 -7.06 3.78 -10.11
C LEU A 339 -8.30 2.90 -10.20
N GLY A 340 -8.47 1.95 -9.28
CA GLY A 340 -9.67 1.10 -9.21
C GLY A 340 -10.94 1.91 -8.98
N ALA A 341 -10.90 2.93 -8.12
CA ALA A 341 -12.01 3.85 -7.90
C ALA A 341 -12.42 4.59 -9.18
N LEU A 342 -11.44 5.14 -9.90
CA LEU A 342 -11.67 5.85 -11.16
C LEU A 342 -12.24 4.95 -12.26
N VAL A 343 -11.74 3.70 -12.37
CA VAL A 343 -12.33 2.69 -13.27
C VAL A 343 -13.78 2.41 -12.86
N GLY A 344 -14.07 2.29 -11.56
CA GLY A 344 -15.42 2.09 -11.03
C GLY A 344 -16.37 3.22 -11.39
N VAL A 345 -15.91 4.49 -11.32
CA VAL A 345 -16.68 5.67 -11.77
C VAL A 345 -16.99 5.59 -13.27
N ALA A 346 -15.96 5.42 -14.10
CA ALA A 346 -16.14 5.38 -15.55
C ALA A 346 -17.08 4.25 -15.97
N PHE A 347 -16.95 3.08 -15.34
CA PHE A 347 -17.79 1.92 -15.57
C PHE A 347 -19.24 2.17 -15.16
N SER A 348 -19.47 2.69 -13.93
CA SER A 348 -20.84 2.93 -13.45
C SER A 348 -21.57 3.98 -14.26
N GLY A 349 -20.88 5.03 -14.68
CA GLY A 349 -21.44 6.06 -15.54
C GLY A 349 -21.82 5.53 -16.92
N SER A 350 -20.98 4.65 -17.50
CA SER A 350 -21.29 3.99 -18.78
C SER A 350 -22.51 3.09 -18.67
N ILE A 351 -22.67 2.34 -17.56
CA ILE A 351 -23.86 1.51 -17.32
C ILE A 351 -25.11 2.38 -17.15
N ALA A 352 -25.03 3.46 -16.39
CA ALA A 352 -26.16 4.36 -16.18
C ALA A 352 -26.70 4.91 -17.51
N SER A 353 -25.81 5.27 -18.44
CA SER A 353 -26.18 5.74 -19.78
C SER A 353 -26.87 4.65 -20.63
N ILE A 354 -26.52 3.37 -20.43
CA ILE A 354 -27.10 2.25 -21.19
C ILE A 354 -28.47 1.83 -20.62
N ILE A 355 -28.61 1.80 -19.27
CA ILE A 355 -29.79 1.26 -18.60
C ILE A 355 -30.84 2.33 -18.38
N GLY A 356 -30.49 3.63 -18.48
CA GLY A 356 -31.40 4.75 -18.18
C GLY A 356 -31.73 4.89 -16.69
N ASP A 357 -30.90 4.33 -15.81
CA ASP A 357 -31.10 4.36 -14.35
C ASP A 357 -30.22 5.46 -13.73
N ASN A 358 -30.75 6.17 -12.74
CA ASN A 358 -30.12 7.33 -12.09
C ASN A 358 -28.92 6.93 -11.20
N ASN A 359 -28.05 6.06 -11.68
CA ASN A 359 -26.72 5.76 -11.12
C ASN A 359 -26.66 5.59 -9.58
N ILE A 360 -27.66 4.91 -9.01
CA ILE A 360 -27.83 4.73 -7.55
C ILE A 360 -26.68 3.92 -6.91
N TYR A 361 -25.94 3.18 -7.73
CA TYR A 361 -24.92 2.23 -7.29
C TYR A 361 -23.48 2.67 -7.62
N VAL A 362 -23.22 3.95 -7.94
CA VAL A 362 -21.86 4.48 -8.25
C VAL A 362 -20.88 4.12 -7.15
N THR A 363 -21.24 4.39 -5.89
CA THR A 363 -20.41 4.09 -4.73
C THR A 363 -20.04 2.60 -4.65
N ASN A 364 -21.00 1.71 -4.96
CA ASN A 364 -20.72 0.27 -4.99
C ASN A 364 -19.67 -0.06 -6.05
N PHE A 365 -19.80 0.44 -7.28
CA PHE A 365 -18.86 0.16 -8.35
C PHE A 365 -17.49 0.80 -8.13
N ILE A 366 -17.42 1.95 -7.45
CA ILE A 366 -16.16 2.55 -7.00
C ILE A 366 -15.43 1.59 -6.05
N LEU A 367 -16.11 1.14 -4.98
CA LEU A 367 -15.52 0.25 -3.99
C LEU A 367 -15.18 -1.14 -4.57
N LEU A 368 -16.03 -1.67 -5.45
CA LEU A 368 -15.76 -2.92 -6.17
C LEU A 368 -14.54 -2.78 -7.09
N GLY A 369 -14.42 -1.64 -7.80
CA GLY A 369 -13.26 -1.34 -8.63
C GLY A 369 -11.95 -1.29 -7.83
N MET A 370 -11.98 -0.68 -6.63
CA MET A 370 -10.84 -0.65 -5.71
C MET A 370 -10.42 -2.06 -5.30
N ALA A 371 -11.36 -2.89 -4.82
CA ALA A 371 -11.08 -4.24 -4.36
C ALA A 371 -10.55 -5.14 -5.49
N GLY A 372 -11.18 -5.07 -6.67
CA GLY A 372 -10.75 -5.82 -7.85
C GLY A 372 -9.37 -5.41 -8.36
N MET A 373 -9.07 -4.11 -8.38
CA MET A 373 -7.75 -3.60 -8.81
C MET A 373 -6.63 -4.08 -7.87
N PHE A 374 -6.86 -4.01 -6.56
CA PHE A 374 -5.94 -4.56 -5.56
C PHE A 374 -5.70 -6.06 -5.79
N SER A 375 -6.80 -6.83 -5.91
CA SER A 375 -6.76 -8.28 -6.07
C SER A 375 -6.00 -8.71 -7.33
N SER A 376 -6.18 -7.99 -8.45
CA SER A 376 -5.51 -8.27 -9.72
C SER A 376 -3.99 -8.01 -9.68
N ILE A 377 -3.56 -6.95 -8.97
CA ILE A 377 -2.16 -6.48 -8.98
C ILE A 377 -1.33 -7.16 -7.90
N VAL A 378 -1.85 -7.17 -6.65
CA VAL A 378 -1.17 -7.76 -5.49
C VAL A 378 -1.33 -9.28 -5.47
N ARG A 379 -2.45 -9.80 -5.99
CA ARG A 379 -2.81 -11.24 -6.02
C ARG A 379 -3.17 -11.78 -4.63
N ALA A 380 -3.68 -10.91 -3.78
CA ALA A 380 -4.19 -11.21 -2.44
C ALA A 380 -5.69 -10.85 -2.34
N PRO A 381 -6.60 -11.70 -2.92
CA PRO A 381 -8.03 -11.39 -3.03
C PRO A 381 -8.74 -11.30 -1.68
N ILE A 382 -8.36 -12.10 -0.69
CA ILE A 382 -8.96 -12.02 0.66
C ILE A 382 -8.57 -10.70 1.32
N THR A 383 -7.31 -10.32 1.25
CA THR A 383 -6.81 -9.05 1.76
C THR A 383 -7.51 -7.86 1.07
N GLY A 384 -7.63 -7.87 -0.25
CA GLY A 384 -8.29 -6.81 -1.02
C GLY A 384 -9.76 -6.63 -0.65
N LEU A 385 -10.48 -7.75 -0.49
CA LEU A 385 -11.86 -7.78 -0.04
C LEU A 385 -11.98 -7.13 1.36
N ILE A 386 -11.23 -7.63 2.33
CA ILE A 386 -11.32 -7.18 3.73
C ILE A 386 -10.87 -5.72 3.84
N LEU A 387 -9.79 -5.35 3.16
CA LEU A 387 -9.25 -3.98 3.18
C LEU A 387 -10.31 -2.96 2.76
N VAL A 388 -10.95 -3.17 1.62
CA VAL A 388 -11.96 -2.23 1.13
C VAL A 388 -13.20 -2.22 2.03
N CYS A 389 -13.61 -3.37 2.59
CA CYS A 389 -14.71 -3.43 3.55
C CYS A 389 -14.40 -2.67 4.85
N GLU A 390 -13.19 -2.82 5.42
CA GLU A 390 -12.81 -2.09 6.63
C GLU A 390 -12.64 -0.60 6.38
N MET A 391 -12.04 -0.21 5.24
CA MET A 391 -11.85 1.19 4.85
C MET A 391 -13.16 1.93 4.58
N SER A 392 -14.19 1.25 4.07
CA SER A 392 -15.49 1.85 3.70
C SER A 392 -16.58 1.67 4.75
N GLY A 393 -16.32 0.86 5.79
CA GLY A 393 -17.29 0.47 6.80
C GLY A 393 -18.17 -0.73 6.38
N PRO A 394 -18.98 -1.28 7.32
CA PRO A 394 -19.61 -2.61 7.20
C PRO A 394 -20.79 -2.72 6.22
N LYS A 395 -21.00 -1.76 5.34
CA LYS A 395 -22.20 -1.68 4.49
C LYS A 395 -22.03 -2.30 3.10
N LEU A 396 -20.81 -2.67 2.70
CA LEU A 396 -20.55 -3.25 1.38
C LEU A 396 -20.96 -4.73 1.36
N GLY A 397 -21.70 -5.14 0.33
CA GLY A 397 -22.15 -6.53 0.17
C GLY A 397 -20.99 -7.48 -0.12
N LEU A 398 -20.63 -8.33 0.85
CA LEU A 398 -19.49 -9.26 0.77
C LEU A 398 -19.52 -10.13 -0.51
N GLY A 399 -20.69 -10.59 -0.96
CA GLY A 399 -20.82 -11.44 -2.16
C GLY A 399 -20.31 -10.73 -3.43
N ALA A 400 -20.67 -9.47 -3.62
CA ALA A 400 -20.23 -8.71 -4.79
C ALA A 400 -18.71 -8.42 -4.75
N VAL A 401 -18.17 -8.10 -3.57
CA VAL A 401 -16.72 -7.87 -3.40
C VAL A 401 -15.94 -9.15 -3.62
N THR A 402 -16.38 -10.27 -3.06
CA THR A 402 -15.76 -11.58 -3.27
C THR A 402 -15.73 -11.93 -4.76
N LEU A 403 -16.84 -11.70 -5.45
CA LEU A 403 -16.97 -12.01 -6.89
C LEU A 403 -16.00 -11.15 -7.72
N VAL A 404 -15.94 -9.84 -7.52
CA VAL A 404 -15.04 -8.96 -8.28
C VAL A 404 -13.58 -9.29 -8.00
N CYS A 405 -13.20 -9.54 -6.73
CA CYS A 405 -11.84 -9.95 -6.36
C CYS A 405 -11.44 -11.28 -7.02
N GLY A 406 -12.33 -12.29 -6.97
CA GLY A 406 -12.08 -13.58 -7.57
C GLY A 406 -11.91 -13.51 -9.09
N ILE A 407 -12.79 -12.77 -9.77
CA ILE A 407 -12.72 -12.63 -11.24
C ILE A 407 -11.46 -11.85 -11.64
N SER A 408 -11.16 -10.74 -11.00
CA SER A 408 -9.97 -9.94 -11.34
C SER A 408 -8.67 -10.69 -11.08
N TYR A 409 -8.61 -11.51 -10.01
CA TYR A 409 -7.53 -12.45 -9.75
C TYR A 409 -7.39 -13.47 -10.89
N LEU A 410 -8.49 -14.13 -11.29
CA LEU A 410 -8.48 -15.12 -12.37
C LEU A 410 -8.03 -14.53 -13.70
N ILE A 411 -8.48 -13.32 -14.03
CA ILE A 411 -8.03 -12.63 -15.26
C ILE A 411 -6.51 -12.42 -15.23
N ALA A 412 -5.96 -11.96 -14.13
CA ALA A 412 -4.51 -11.78 -14.04
C ALA A 412 -3.76 -13.11 -14.12
N GLU A 413 -4.36 -14.24 -13.65
CA GLU A 413 -3.82 -15.59 -13.79
C GLU A 413 -3.84 -16.05 -15.25
N VAL A 414 -4.95 -15.87 -15.94
CA VAL A 414 -5.08 -16.20 -17.38
C VAL A 414 -4.01 -15.48 -18.22
N PHE A 415 -3.72 -14.22 -17.90
CA PHE A 415 -2.64 -13.45 -18.54
C PHE A 415 -1.23 -13.81 -18.03
N LYS A 416 -1.08 -14.80 -17.14
CA LYS A 416 0.17 -15.25 -16.55
C LYS A 416 0.98 -14.09 -15.96
N CYS A 417 0.28 -13.12 -15.36
CA CYS A 417 0.90 -11.96 -14.74
C CYS A 417 1.30 -12.31 -13.30
N LYS A 418 2.60 -12.36 -12.99
CA LYS A 418 3.08 -12.62 -11.61
C LYS A 418 2.59 -11.53 -10.65
N PRO A 419 2.38 -11.86 -9.34
CA PRO A 419 2.14 -10.87 -8.29
C PRO A 419 3.20 -9.77 -8.34
N ILE A 420 2.80 -8.53 -8.04
CA ILE A 420 3.72 -7.40 -8.17
C ILE A 420 4.89 -7.50 -7.17
N TYR A 421 4.62 -7.90 -5.93
CA TYR A 421 5.67 -7.97 -4.89
C TYR A 421 6.63 -9.12 -5.13
N ASP A 422 6.18 -10.29 -5.61
CA ASP A 422 7.05 -11.37 -6.07
C ASP A 422 7.97 -10.89 -7.19
N SER A 423 7.41 -10.22 -8.20
CA SER A 423 8.19 -9.67 -9.32
C SER A 423 9.23 -8.63 -8.88
N LEU A 424 8.90 -7.84 -7.86
CA LEU A 424 9.82 -6.85 -7.27
C LEU A 424 10.91 -7.54 -6.43
N LEU A 425 10.56 -8.60 -5.70
CA LEU A 425 11.53 -9.41 -4.95
C LEU A 425 12.50 -10.11 -5.91
N ASP A 426 11.98 -10.76 -6.98
CA ASP A 426 12.81 -11.39 -8.03
C ASP A 426 13.81 -10.39 -8.62
N ASN A 427 13.33 -9.18 -8.96
CA ASN A 427 14.18 -8.12 -9.49
C ASN A 427 15.27 -7.67 -8.50
N ARG A 428 14.96 -7.72 -7.20
CA ARG A 428 15.91 -7.37 -6.14
C ARG A 428 16.94 -8.46 -5.94
N LEU A 429 16.54 -9.74 -5.87
CA LEU A 429 17.43 -10.88 -5.74
C LEU A 429 18.42 -10.94 -6.90
N LYS A 430 17.93 -10.75 -8.14
CA LYS A 430 18.80 -10.64 -9.34
C LYS A 430 19.81 -9.50 -9.23
N ALA A 431 19.40 -8.34 -8.69
CA ALA A 431 20.32 -7.22 -8.50
C ALA A 431 21.37 -7.47 -7.41
N MET A 432 21.11 -8.38 -6.47
CA MET A 432 22.04 -8.82 -5.41
C MET A 432 22.89 -10.02 -5.86
N GLY A 433 22.68 -10.57 -7.05
CA GLY A 433 23.39 -11.78 -7.53
C GLY A 433 22.93 -13.06 -6.83
N ILE A 434 21.73 -13.07 -6.24
CA ILE A 434 21.15 -14.26 -5.59
C ILE A 434 20.26 -14.95 -6.64
N GLU A 435 20.64 -16.16 -7.05
CA GLU A 435 19.85 -16.98 -7.98
C GLU A 435 18.60 -17.53 -7.28
N GLU A 436 17.51 -17.68 -8.03
CA GLU A 436 16.31 -18.43 -7.59
C GLU A 436 16.66 -19.93 -7.64
N ASP A 437 16.56 -20.64 -6.51
CA ASP A 437 16.53 -22.10 -6.45
C ASP A 437 15.19 -22.62 -6.98
#